data_ca3b21bb64e91afcca6cc7f9e7c9db5d
#
_entry.id   ca3b21bb64e91afcca6cc7f9e7c9db5d
#
_cell.length_a   1.000
_cell.length_b   1.000
_cell.length_c   1.000
_cell.angle_alpha   90.00
_cell.angle_beta   90.00
_cell.angle_gamma   90.00
#
_symmetry.space_group_name_H-M   'P 1'
#
loop_
_entity.id
_entity.type
_entity.pdbx_description
1 polymer ?
#
loop_
_entity_poly.entity_id
_entity_poly.type
_entity_poly.pdbx_seq_one_letter_code
_entity_poly.pdbx_strand_id
1 'polypeptide(L)'
;MRLLVQNSPLAGFRYHAAAEVWRELRVGDALELAREPANPYDGNAVVVLWRGRKLGYVPRRENVALAWGLDRGTPLRARISALAEHPNPARRVRFEVYVE
;
A
#
# COMPACT_ATOMS: atom_id res chain seq x y z
N MET A 1 3.11 21.71 1.15
CA MET A 1 4.35 20.93 1.37
C MET A 1 3.99 19.47 1.56
N ARG A 2 4.75 18.60 0.95
CA ARG A 2 4.53 17.17 1.05
C ARG A 2 5.61 16.54 1.93
N LEU A 3 5.19 15.85 2.98
CA LEU A 3 6.12 15.19 3.91
C LEU A 3 6.02 13.68 3.73
N LEU A 4 7.13 13.05 3.33
CA LEU A 4 7.21 11.61 3.21
C LEU A 4 7.16 10.96 4.60
N VAL A 5 6.24 10.01 4.77
CA VAL A 5 6.11 9.23 6.00
C VAL A 5 6.90 7.93 5.88
N GLN A 6 6.69 7.20 4.80
CA GLN A 6 7.45 5.98 4.53
C GLN A 6 7.37 5.57 3.06
N ASN A 7 8.29 4.70 2.64
CA ASN A 7 8.29 4.06 1.34
C ASN A 7 8.40 2.57 1.59
N SER A 8 7.46 1.79 1.08
CA SER A 8 7.32 0.37 1.40
C SER A 8 7.11 -0.47 0.15
N PRO A 9 7.52 -1.75 0.18
CA PRO A 9 7.09 -2.69 -0.85
C PRO A 9 5.63 -3.08 -0.60
N LEU A 10 4.93 -3.47 -1.67
CA LEU A 10 3.57 -4.01 -1.55
C LEU A 10 3.65 -5.47 -1.11
N ALA A 11 2.95 -5.82 -0.04
CA ALA A 11 2.84 -7.19 0.43
C ALA A 11 1.61 -7.88 -0.19
N GLY A 12 1.72 -9.17 -0.48
CA GLY A 12 0.59 -9.96 -0.97
C GLY A 12 0.26 -9.79 -2.44
N PHE A 13 1.19 -9.32 -3.27
CA PHE A 13 1.00 -9.11 -4.70
C PHE A 13 0.26 -10.25 -5.39
N ARG A 14 0.65 -11.51 -5.13
CA ARG A 14 0.12 -12.68 -5.85
C ARG A 14 -1.26 -13.14 -5.37
N TYR A 15 -1.75 -12.60 -4.26
CA TYR A 15 -3.01 -13.07 -3.65
C TYR A 15 -4.19 -12.12 -3.87
N HIS A 16 -3.95 -10.98 -4.52
CA HIS A 16 -4.96 -9.94 -4.72
C HIS A 16 -4.93 -9.45 -6.17
N ALA A 17 -5.56 -8.30 -6.42
CA ALA A 17 -5.74 -7.81 -7.79
C ALA A 17 -4.46 -7.30 -8.47
N ALA A 18 -3.36 -7.11 -7.74
CA ALA A 18 -2.14 -6.54 -8.32
C ALA A 18 -1.65 -7.28 -9.57
N ALA A 19 -1.69 -8.61 -9.54
CA ALA A 19 -1.27 -9.40 -10.70
C ALA A 19 -2.16 -9.17 -11.92
N GLU A 20 -3.47 -9.01 -11.70
CA GLU A 20 -4.43 -8.79 -12.79
C GLU A 20 -4.27 -7.42 -13.45
N VAL A 21 -3.97 -6.40 -12.65
CA VAL A 21 -3.89 -5.02 -13.13
C VAL A 21 -2.46 -4.57 -13.39
N TRP A 22 -1.50 -5.46 -13.25
CA TRP A 22 -0.06 -5.15 -13.34
C TRP A 22 0.29 -4.23 -14.53
N ARG A 23 -0.25 -4.54 -15.71
CA ARG A 23 0.07 -3.78 -16.93
C ARG A 23 -0.55 -2.39 -16.95
N GLU A 24 -1.52 -2.14 -16.11
CA GLU A 24 -2.22 -0.86 -16.04
C GLU A 24 -1.59 0.09 -15.02
N LEU A 25 -0.80 -0.44 -14.08
CA LEU A 25 -0.17 0.37 -13.04
C LEU A 25 0.91 1.28 -13.61
N ARG A 26 0.98 2.49 -13.09
CA ARG A 26 2.00 3.48 -13.48
C ARG A 26 2.59 4.14 -12.24
N VAL A 27 3.88 4.44 -12.29
CA VAL A 27 4.52 5.24 -11.25
C VAL A 27 3.79 6.58 -11.13
N GLY A 28 3.50 6.99 -9.91
CA GLY A 28 2.75 8.20 -9.64
C GLY A 28 1.25 7.98 -9.46
N ASP A 29 0.73 6.80 -9.81
CA ASP A 29 -0.70 6.51 -9.61
C ASP A 29 -1.07 6.64 -8.13
N ALA A 30 -2.21 7.31 -7.87
CA ALA A 30 -2.73 7.46 -6.53
C ALA A 30 -3.19 6.11 -5.97
N LEU A 31 -2.91 5.90 -4.70
CA LEU A 31 -3.35 4.73 -3.95
C LEU A 31 -4.14 5.20 -2.73
N GLU A 32 -5.07 4.38 -2.29
CA GLU A 32 -5.78 4.59 -1.03
C GLU A 32 -5.32 3.58 0.00
N LEU A 33 -5.25 4.02 1.24
CA LEU A 33 -4.95 3.15 2.37
C LEU A 33 -6.23 3.01 3.21
N ALA A 34 -6.56 1.79 3.58
CA ALA A 34 -7.74 1.52 4.39
C ALA A 34 -7.42 0.53 5.50
N ARG A 35 -8.03 0.74 6.67
CA ARG A 35 -7.88 -0.18 7.79
C ARG A 35 -8.69 -1.44 7.57
N GLU A 36 -8.16 -2.53 8.06
CA GLU A 36 -8.85 -3.83 8.10
C GLU A 36 -8.70 -4.39 9.52
N PRO A 37 -9.35 -3.76 10.51
CA PRO A 37 -9.14 -4.10 11.93
C PRO A 37 -9.63 -5.50 12.30
N ALA A 38 -10.54 -6.06 11.52
CA ALA A 38 -11.06 -7.42 11.72
C ALA A 38 -10.21 -8.48 11.03
N ASN A 39 -9.06 -8.12 10.45
CA ASN A 39 -8.19 -9.10 9.82
C ASN A 39 -7.72 -10.12 10.87
N PRO A 40 -7.97 -11.45 10.64
CA PRO A 40 -7.68 -12.47 11.64
C PRO A 40 -6.19 -12.69 11.89
N TYR A 41 -5.33 -12.21 10.99
CA TYR A 41 -3.89 -12.43 11.10
C TYR A 41 -3.14 -11.20 11.61
N ASP A 42 -3.74 -10.01 11.53
CA ASP A 42 -3.07 -8.76 11.88
C ASP A 42 -4.09 -7.66 12.16
N GLY A 43 -4.24 -7.32 13.45
CA GLY A 43 -5.14 -6.24 13.87
C GLY A 43 -4.73 -4.86 13.39
N ASN A 44 -3.49 -4.70 12.93
CA ASN A 44 -2.98 -3.45 12.36
C ASN A 44 -2.96 -3.46 10.83
N ALA A 45 -3.65 -4.41 10.20
CA ALA A 45 -3.64 -4.53 8.75
C ALA A 45 -4.11 -3.25 8.06
N VAL A 46 -3.34 -2.83 7.06
CA VAL A 46 -3.64 -1.68 6.19
C VAL A 46 -3.66 -2.16 4.76
N VAL A 47 -4.80 -2.05 4.12
CA VAL A 47 -5.01 -2.45 2.72
C VAL A 47 -4.53 -1.33 1.80
N VAL A 48 -3.91 -1.70 0.70
CA VAL A 48 -3.52 -0.78 -0.37
C VAL A 48 -4.47 -0.98 -1.54
N LEU A 49 -5.19 0.09 -1.91
CA LEU A 49 -6.19 0.07 -2.98
C LEU A 49 -5.76 0.95 -4.15
N TRP A 50 -6.02 0.47 -5.36
CA TRP A 50 -5.83 1.20 -6.59
C TRP A 50 -7.14 1.19 -7.36
N ARG A 51 -7.72 2.37 -7.58
CA ARG A 51 -9.03 2.52 -8.24
C ARG A 51 -10.08 1.57 -7.65
N GLY A 52 -10.11 1.49 -6.31
CA GLY A 52 -11.05 0.63 -5.59
C GLY A 52 -10.71 -0.84 -5.56
N ARG A 53 -9.62 -1.27 -6.20
CA ARG A 53 -9.21 -2.67 -6.23
C ARG A 53 -8.07 -2.91 -5.23
N LYS A 54 -8.22 -3.94 -4.44
CA LYS A 54 -7.23 -4.32 -3.43
C LYS A 54 -6.00 -4.89 -4.11
N LEU A 55 -4.90 -4.15 -4.09
CA LEU A 55 -3.62 -4.62 -4.63
C LEU A 55 -2.90 -5.56 -3.65
N GLY A 56 -3.02 -5.29 -2.38
CA GLY A 56 -2.34 -6.01 -1.33
C GLY A 56 -2.36 -5.22 -0.04
N TYR A 57 -1.29 -5.34 0.74
CA TYR A 57 -1.17 -4.72 2.06
C TYR A 57 0.12 -3.96 2.24
N VAL A 58 0.13 -3.04 3.18
CA VAL A 58 1.37 -2.52 3.75
C VAL A 58 2.03 -3.70 4.48
N PRO A 59 3.34 -3.92 4.34
CA PRO A 59 4.00 -5.00 5.05
C PRO A 59 3.75 -4.94 6.56
N ARG A 60 3.48 -6.09 7.14
CA ARG A 60 3.13 -6.19 8.56
C ARG A 60 4.15 -5.51 9.48
N ARG A 61 5.43 -5.61 9.15
CA ARG A 61 6.52 -5.00 9.94
C ARG A 61 6.54 -3.47 9.89
N GLU A 62 5.79 -2.88 8.95
CA GLU A 62 5.87 -1.44 8.66
C GLU A 62 4.53 -0.76 8.78
N ASN A 63 3.50 -1.43 9.33
CA ASN A 63 2.15 -0.91 9.25
C ASN A 63 1.65 -0.18 10.51
N VAL A 64 2.32 -0.32 11.64
CA VAL A 64 1.81 0.19 12.92
C VAL A 64 1.56 1.69 12.89
N ALA A 65 2.55 2.47 12.43
CA ALA A 65 2.42 3.92 12.38
C ALA A 65 1.29 4.36 11.45
N LEU A 66 1.15 3.67 10.30
CA LEU A 66 0.08 3.97 9.35
C LEU A 66 -1.29 3.61 9.92
N ALA A 67 -1.40 2.45 10.56
CA ALA A 67 -2.64 2.03 11.18
C ALA A 67 -3.10 3.03 12.24
N TRP A 68 -2.19 3.47 13.10
CA TRP A 68 -2.48 4.49 14.12
C TRP A 68 -2.85 5.83 13.49
N GLY A 69 -2.14 6.23 12.44
CA GLY A 69 -2.45 7.46 11.72
C GLY A 69 -3.86 7.46 11.16
N LEU A 70 -4.23 6.37 10.47
CA LEU A 70 -5.57 6.21 9.92
C LEU A 70 -6.63 6.21 11.00
N ASP A 71 -6.39 5.52 12.11
CA ASP A 71 -7.34 5.45 13.23
C ASP A 71 -7.57 6.82 13.89
N ARG A 72 -6.57 7.70 13.87
CA ARG A 72 -6.69 9.06 14.39
C ARG A 72 -7.23 10.07 13.37
N GLY A 73 -7.49 9.62 12.15
CA GLY A 73 -7.95 10.50 11.08
C GLY A 73 -6.85 11.33 10.42
N THR A 74 -5.58 10.95 10.57
CA THR A 74 -4.49 11.62 9.87
C THR A 74 -4.71 11.47 8.35
N PRO A 75 -4.63 12.58 7.58
CA PRO A 75 -4.89 12.54 6.14
C PRO A 75 -3.69 11.97 5.38
N LEU A 76 -3.48 10.67 5.50
CA LEU A 76 -2.42 9.96 4.78
C LEU A 76 -2.79 9.80 3.32
N ARG A 77 -1.84 10.09 2.44
CA ARG A 77 -1.96 9.87 1.01
C ARG A 77 -0.88 8.89 0.57
N ALA A 78 -1.14 8.17 -0.51
CA ALA A 78 -0.18 7.21 -1.02
C ALA A 78 -0.16 7.23 -2.55
N ARG A 79 0.98 6.84 -3.11
CA ARG A 79 1.13 6.69 -4.56
C ARG A 79 2.20 5.65 -4.87
N ILE A 80 2.10 5.07 -6.07
CA ILE A 80 3.12 4.14 -6.54
C ILE A 80 4.42 4.92 -6.76
N SER A 81 5.50 4.46 -6.14
CA SER A 81 6.81 5.11 -6.25
C SER A 81 7.75 4.37 -7.19
N ALA A 82 7.57 3.07 -7.38
CA ALA A 82 8.40 2.29 -8.30
C ALA A 82 7.69 1.03 -8.76
N LEU A 83 7.95 0.63 -9.98
CA LEU A 83 7.46 -0.61 -10.59
C LEU A 83 8.65 -1.32 -11.23
N ALA A 84 8.75 -2.63 -11.04
CA ALA A 84 9.81 -3.42 -11.64
C ALA A 84 9.29 -4.80 -12.04
N GLU A 85 9.67 -5.25 -13.23
CA GLU A 85 9.39 -6.62 -13.66
C GLU A 85 10.41 -7.55 -13.01
N HIS A 86 10.12 -7.94 -11.79
CA HIS A 86 11.01 -8.79 -11.01
C HIS A 86 10.38 -10.18 -10.86
N PRO A 87 11.19 -11.27 -10.94
CA PRO A 87 10.65 -12.62 -10.73
C PRO A 87 10.04 -12.82 -9.35
N ASN A 88 10.56 -12.13 -8.33
CA ASN A 88 9.96 -12.14 -6.99
C ASN A 88 8.83 -11.10 -6.93
N PRO A 89 7.56 -11.52 -6.80
CA PRO A 89 6.43 -10.58 -6.75
C PRO A 89 6.53 -9.53 -5.65
N ALA A 90 7.21 -9.85 -4.55
CA ALA A 90 7.39 -8.93 -3.43
C ALA A 90 8.25 -7.70 -3.79
N ARG A 91 8.91 -7.74 -4.95
CA ARG A 91 9.78 -6.66 -5.41
C ARG A 91 9.22 -5.91 -6.61
N ARG A 92 7.99 -6.19 -7.01
CA ARG A 92 7.41 -5.59 -8.22
C ARG A 92 6.83 -4.21 -8.01
N VAL A 93 6.24 -3.93 -6.84
CA VAL A 93 5.58 -2.66 -6.56
C VAL A 93 6.13 -2.07 -5.27
N ARG A 94 6.49 -0.80 -5.34
CA ARG A 94 6.76 0.01 -4.15
C ARG A 94 5.82 1.20 -4.16
N PHE A 95 5.46 1.65 -2.98
CA PHE A 95 4.62 2.83 -2.82
C PHE A 95 5.18 3.72 -1.72
N GLU A 96 4.85 4.99 -1.81
CA GLU A 96 5.20 5.94 -0.76
C GLU A 96 3.94 6.50 -0.12
N VAL A 97 4.04 6.74 1.18
CA VAL A 97 2.98 7.35 1.98
C VAL A 97 3.47 8.73 2.43
N TYR A 98 2.62 9.73 2.30
CA TYR A 98 2.97 11.10 2.62
C TYR A 98 1.77 11.85 3.20
N VAL A 99 2.05 12.99 3.83
CA VAL A 99 1.04 13.97 4.24
C VAL A 99 1.33 15.28 3.53
N GLU A 100 0.28 16.01 3.20
CA GLU A 100 0.40 17.31 2.56
C GLU A 100 0.25 18.46 3.54
#